data_62622709a68038294480ae242fad9dfe
#
_entry.id   62622709a68038294480ae242fad9dfe
#
_cell.length_a   1.000
_cell.length_b   1.000
_cell.length_c   1.000
_cell.angle_alpha   90.00
_cell.angle_beta   90.00
_cell.angle_gamma   90.00
#
_symmetry.space_group_name_H-M   'P 1'
#
loop_
_entity.id
_entity.type
_entity.pdbx_description
1 polymer ?
#
loop_
_entity_poly.entity_id
_entity_poly.type
_entity_poly.pdbx_seq_one_letter_code
_entity_poly.pdbx_strand_id
1 'polypeptide(L)'
;MAAPNLSLKLVCVVAMLCMLIVYPRAANALSCGDVQSNLFPCLEYLKSSGEDNKDECCGGVRSLNNIARTPTARRDACNCIKRELSRLGVADDSTKTKLAQALPKTCNVNIPYKISLDTDCSK
;
A
#
# COMPACT_ATOMS: atom_id res chain seq x y z
N MET A 1 -13.40 -0.43 -50.96
CA MET A 1 -13.42 -1.53 -50.00
C MET A 1 -13.00 -1.07 -48.65
N ALA A 2 -13.94 -0.94 -47.73
CA ALA A 2 -13.69 -0.49 -46.36
C ALA A 2 -13.14 -1.59 -45.44
N ALA A 3 -13.33 -2.88 -45.83
CA ALA A 3 -12.99 -4.02 -44.99
C ALA A 3 -11.50 -4.17 -44.60
N PRO A 4 -10.52 -3.97 -45.53
CA PRO A 4 -9.10 -4.07 -45.14
C PRO A 4 -8.64 -2.99 -44.14
N ASN A 5 -9.16 -1.77 -44.27
CA ASN A 5 -8.79 -0.67 -43.36
C ASN A 5 -9.45 -0.82 -42.02
N LEU A 6 -10.67 -1.34 -41.96
CA LEU A 6 -11.36 -1.59 -40.69
C LEU A 6 -10.68 -2.73 -39.92
N SER A 7 -10.28 -3.81 -40.61
CA SER A 7 -9.55 -4.92 -40.01
C SER A 7 -8.18 -4.49 -39.47
N LEU A 8 -7.47 -3.64 -40.24
CA LEU A 8 -6.17 -3.11 -39.82
C LEU A 8 -6.31 -2.21 -38.59
N LYS A 9 -7.31 -1.34 -38.55
CA LYS A 9 -7.61 -0.49 -37.41
C LYS A 9 -7.97 -1.34 -36.17
N LEU A 10 -8.78 -2.37 -36.37
CA LEU A 10 -9.17 -3.27 -35.29
C LEU A 10 -7.97 -4.03 -34.74
N VAL A 11 -7.08 -4.52 -35.58
CA VAL A 11 -5.85 -5.20 -35.20
C VAL A 11 -4.93 -4.25 -34.42
N CYS A 12 -4.78 -3.01 -34.83
CA CYS A 12 -3.99 -2.01 -34.14
C CYS A 12 -4.57 -1.69 -32.75
N VAL A 13 -5.90 -1.55 -32.66
CA VAL A 13 -6.57 -1.29 -31.36
C VAL A 13 -6.41 -2.49 -30.44
N VAL A 14 -6.58 -3.69 -30.91
CA VAL A 14 -6.40 -4.92 -30.14
C VAL A 14 -4.94 -5.06 -29.71
N ALA A 15 -3.98 -4.78 -30.58
CA ALA A 15 -2.56 -4.81 -30.23
C ALA A 15 -2.22 -3.77 -29.16
N MET A 16 -2.75 -2.56 -29.24
CA MET A 16 -2.57 -1.53 -28.23
C MET A 16 -3.19 -1.93 -26.88
N LEU A 17 -4.39 -2.50 -26.90
CA LEU A 17 -5.05 -3.00 -25.70
C LEU A 17 -4.28 -4.15 -25.08
N CYS A 18 -3.74 -5.07 -25.91
CA CYS A 18 -2.89 -6.16 -25.43
C CYS A 18 -1.59 -5.63 -24.80
N MET A 19 -0.99 -4.58 -25.34
CA MET A 19 0.19 -3.95 -24.76
C MET A 19 -0.11 -3.31 -23.40
N LEU A 20 -1.29 -2.73 -23.25
CA LEU A 20 -1.72 -2.17 -21.95
C LEU A 20 -1.93 -3.26 -20.90
N ILE A 21 -2.40 -4.44 -21.30
CA ILE A 21 -2.63 -5.58 -20.43
C ILE A 21 -1.31 -6.30 -20.08
N VAL A 22 -0.40 -6.38 -21.06
CA VAL A 22 0.87 -7.10 -20.93
C VAL A 22 2.00 -6.18 -20.46
N TYR A 23 1.75 -4.86 -20.39
CA TYR A 23 2.75 -3.92 -19.88
C TYR A 23 3.12 -4.32 -18.47
N PRO A 24 4.35 -4.78 -18.21
CA PRO A 24 4.70 -5.21 -16.87
C PRO A 24 4.62 -4.01 -15.96
N ARG A 25 3.61 -3.95 -15.13
CA ARG A 25 3.76 -3.23 -13.88
C ARG A 25 5.07 -3.76 -13.32
N ALA A 26 6.01 -2.86 -13.03
CA ALA A 26 7.25 -3.29 -12.39
C ALA A 26 6.84 -4.29 -11.32
N ALA A 27 7.17 -5.58 -11.52
CA ALA A 27 6.62 -6.70 -10.77
C ALA A 27 6.87 -6.57 -9.26
N ASN A 28 7.70 -5.61 -8.85
CA ASN A 28 8.12 -5.34 -7.48
C ASN A 28 7.60 -3.99 -6.96
N ALA A 29 6.90 -3.19 -7.78
CA ALA A 29 6.37 -1.91 -7.34
C ALA A 29 5.02 -2.11 -6.65
N LEU A 30 4.89 -1.55 -5.47
CA LEU A 30 3.65 -1.53 -4.70
C LEU A 30 3.06 -0.12 -4.79
N SER A 31 1.81 0.00 -5.25
CA SER A 31 1.14 1.28 -5.34
C SER A 31 0.70 1.77 -3.96
N CYS A 32 0.66 3.09 -3.76
CA CYS A 32 0.14 3.64 -2.52
C CYS A 32 -1.35 3.32 -2.33
N GLY A 33 -2.11 3.15 -3.42
CA GLY A 33 -3.49 2.67 -3.37
C GLY A 33 -3.62 1.28 -2.75
N ASP A 34 -2.72 0.37 -3.07
CA ASP A 34 -2.67 -0.96 -2.47
C ASP A 34 -2.40 -0.88 -0.96
N VAL A 35 -1.47 -0.01 -0.57
CA VAL A 35 -1.15 0.22 0.85
C VAL A 35 -2.36 0.80 1.57
N GLN A 36 -2.98 1.82 1.02
CA GLN A 36 -4.17 2.47 1.60
C GLN A 36 -5.32 1.49 1.76
N SER A 37 -5.60 0.67 0.75
CA SER A 37 -6.70 -0.32 0.79
C SER A 37 -6.50 -1.32 1.93
N ASN A 38 -5.29 -1.80 2.11
CA ASN A 38 -4.98 -2.76 3.17
C ASN A 38 -5.01 -2.14 4.56
N LEU A 39 -4.63 -0.87 4.69
CA LEU A 39 -4.52 -0.19 5.97
C LEU A 39 -5.74 0.67 6.31
N PHE A 40 -6.76 0.69 5.45
CA PHE A 40 -7.98 1.46 5.68
C PHE A 40 -8.62 1.15 7.05
N PRO A 41 -8.77 -0.13 7.47
CA PRO A 41 -9.31 -0.43 8.79
C PRO A 41 -8.48 0.13 9.95
N CYS A 42 -7.20 0.38 9.72
CA CYS A 42 -6.32 0.95 10.75
C CYS A 42 -6.65 2.42 11.05
N LEU A 43 -7.33 3.11 10.15
CA LEU A 43 -7.79 4.48 10.41
C LEU A 43 -8.76 4.51 11.59
N GLU A 44 -9.75 3.64 11.59
CA GLU A 44 -10.71 3.54 12.70
C GLU A 44 -10.03 3.07 13.99
N TYR A 45 -9.09 2.14 13.88
CA TYR A 45 -8.28 1.69 15.00
C TYR A 45 -7.54 2.86 15.66
N LEU A 46 -6.89 3.70 14.87
CA LEU A 46 -6.15 4.86 15.37
C LEU A 46 -7.10 5.95 15.88
N LYS A 47 -8.22 6.19 15.19
CA LYS A 47 -9.21 7.19 15.61
C LYS A 47 -9.87 6.83 16.93
N SER A 48 -10.12 5.56 17.16
CA SER A 48 -10.73 5.04 18.39
C SER A 48 -9.77 4.84 19.53
N SER A 49 -8.51 5.27 19.38
CA SER A 49 -7.45 5.06 20.36
C SER A 49 -7.20 3.57 20.67
N GLY A 50 -7.37 2.73 19.66
CA GLY A 50 -7.10 1.30 19.74
C GLY A 50 -8.28 0.44 20.16
N GLU A 51 -9.48 1.01 20.30
CA GLU A 51 -10.66 0.27 20.77
C GLU A 51 -11.39 -0.47 19.66
N ASP A 52 -11.47 0.12 18.46
CA ASP A 52 -12.25 -0.42 17.34
C ASP A 52 -11.36 -0.94 16.21
N ASN A 53 -11.85 -1.96 15.51
CA ASN A 53 -11.24 -2.49 14.28
C ASN A 53 -9.83 -3.05 14.41
N LYS A 54 -9.44 -3.50 15.59
CA LYS A 54 -8.10 -4.08 15.81
C LYS A 54 -7.85 -5.29 14.90
N ASP A 55 -8.80 -6.21 14.84
CA ASP A 55 -8.65 -7.45 14.05
C ASP A 55 -8.60 -7.16 12.56
N GLU A 56 -9.44 -6.26 12.09
CA GLU A 56 -9.47 -5.82 10.69
C GLU A 56 -8.19 -5.07 10.32
N CYS A 57 -7.72 -4.21 11.22
CA CYS A 57 -6.45 -3.52 11.03
C CYS A 57 -5.29 -4.51 10.93
N CYS A 58 -5.22 -5.46 11.85
CA CYS A 58 -4.18 -6.50 11.83
C CYS A 58 -4.26 -7.39 10.58
N GLY A 59 -5.48 -7.68 10.11
CA GLY A 59 -5.68 -8.39 8.83
C GLY A 59 -5.06 -7.63 7.68
N GLY A 60 -5.28 -6.32 7.62
CA GLY A 60 -4.70 -5.45 6.61
C GLY A 60 -3.18 -5.37 6.70
N VAL A 61 -2.64 -5.26 7.91
CA VAL A 61 -1.18 -5.25 8.14
C VAL A 61 -0.54 -6.55 7.66
N ARG A 62 -1.13 -7.70 7.98
CA ARG A 62 -0.63 -9.00 7.53
C ARG A 62 -0.69 -9.14 6.01
N SER A 63 -1.80 -8.71 5.41
CA SER A 63 -1.96 -8.72 3.96
C SER A 63 -0.90 -7.87 3.29
N LEU A 64 -0.69 -6.65 3.78
CA LEU A 64 0.34 -5.75 3.25
C LEU A 64 1.73 -6.36 3.39
N ASN A 65 2.04 -6.96 4.53
CA ASN A 65 3.32 -7.63 4.75
C ASN A 65 3.53 -8.79 3.78
N ASN A 66 2.47 -9.49 3.41
CA ASN A 66 2.53 -10.61 2.46
C ASN A 66 2.78 -10.15 1.02
N ILE A 67 2.31 -8.98 0.63
CA ILE A 67 2.54 -8.44 -0.72
C ILE A 67 3.81 -7.60 -0.81
N ALA A 68 4.27 -7.01 0.29
CA ALA A 68 5.48 -6.20 0.34
C ALA A 68 6.72 -7.05 0.66
N ARG A 69 7.05 -7.98 -0.25
CA ARG A 69 8.13 -8.96 0.00
C ARG A 69 9.49 -8.54 -0.51
N THR A 70 9.55 -7.65 -1.49
CA THR A 70 10.81 -7.20 -2.07
C THR A 70 11.28 -5.93 -1.37
N PRO A 71 12.59 -5.62 -1.40
CA PRO A 71 13.10 -4.36 -0.86
C PRO A 71 12.43 -3.13 -1.48
N THR A 72 12.16 -3.15 -2.78
CA THR A 72 11.47 -2.08 -3.48
C THR A 72 10.03 -1.91 -2.98
N ALA A 73 9.28 -3.00 -2.89
CA ALA A 73 7.90 -2.96 -2.39
C ALA A 73 7.83 -2.47 -0.94
N ARG A 74 8.76 -2.91 -0.10
CA ARG A 74 8.85 -2.45 1.30
C ARG A 74 9.16 -0.96 1.41
N ARG A 75 10.04 -0.47 0.56
CA ARG A 75 10.37 0.95 0.50
C ARG A 75 9.16 1.78 0.06
N ASP A 76 8.45 1.31 -0.96
CA ASP A 76 7.23 1.97 -1.45
C ASP A 76 6.15 2.01 -0.38
N ALA A 77 5.92 0.90 0.31
CA ALA A 77 4.98 0.82 1.43
C ALA A 77 5.38 1.77 2.56
N CYS A 78 6.65 1.77 2.95
CA CYS A 78 7.19 2.64 3.98
C CYS A 78 6.96 4.12 3.65
N ASN A 79 7.30 4.53 2.44
CA ASN A 79 7.10 5.92 2.00
C ASN A 79 5.62 6.31 1.96
N CYS A 80 4.76 5.40 1.53
CA CYS A 80 3.32 5.64 1.52
C CYS A 80 2.78 5.78 2.95
N ILE A 81 3.15 4.89 3.86
CA ILE A 81 2.73 4.93 5.27
C ILE A 81 3.16 6.26 5.90
N LYS A 82 4.41 6.67 5.70
CA LYS A 82 4.88 7.96 6.23
C LYS A 82 4.03 9.14 5.75
N ARG A 83 3.70 9.14 4.47
CA ARG A 83 2.86 10.18 3.87
C ARG A 83 1.45 10.20 4.48
N GLU A 84 0.85 9.03 4.66
CA GLU A 84 -0.48 8.90 5.25
C GLU A 84 -0.49 9.31 6.73
N LEU A 85 0.51 8.90 7.49
CA LEU A 85 0.65 9.31 8.89
C LEU A 85 0.76 10.83 9.02
N SER A 86 1.52 11.46 8.11
CA SER A 86 1.64 12.91 8.08
C SER A 86 0.31 13.59 7.75
N ARG A 87 -0.41 13.08 6.75
CA ARG A 87 -1.72 13.60 6.34
C ARG A 87 -2.77 13.52 7.44
N LEU A 88 -2.73 12.45 8.21
CA LEU A 88 -3.70 12.19 9.29
C LEU A 88 -3.38 12.95 10.58
N GLY A 89 -2.29 13.69 10.62
CA GLY A 89 -1.86 14.40 11.83
C GLY A 89 -1.48 13.48 12.97
N VAL A 90 -1.06 12.25 12.69
CA VAL A 90 -0.70 11.26 13.71
C VAL A 90 0.49 11.75 14.54
N ALA A 91 1.41 12.51 13.93
CA ALA A 91 2.57 13.05 14.63
C ALA A 91 2.20 14.02 15.76
N ASP A 92 1.05 14.69 15.66
CA ASP A 92 0.58 15.64 16.65
C ASP A 92 -0.18 14.99 17.82
N ASP A 93 -0.43 13.68 17.73
CA ASP A 93 -1.15 12.92 18.76
C ASP A 93 -0.26 11.77 19.26
N SER A 94 0.20 11.91 20.51
CA SER A 94 1.12 10.94 21.13
C SER A 94 0.49 9.54 21.26
N THR A 95 -0.81 9.45 21.51
CA THR A 95 -1.53 8.18 21.61
C THR A 95 -1.55 7.46 20.26
N LYS A 96 -1.93 8.16 19.21
CA LYS A 96 -1.95 7.60 17.84
C LYS A 96 -0.57 7.20 17.37
N THR A 97 0.43 8.00 17.67
CA THR A 97 1.83 7.69 17.35
C THR A 97 2.28 6.38 18.00
N LYS A 98 1.99 6.21 19.28
CA LYS A 98 2.33 4.98 20.02
C LYS A 98 1.59 3.76 19.45
N LEU A 99 0.30 3.91 19.13
CA LEU A 99 -0.49 2.84 18.54
C LEU A 99 0.05 2.43 17.17
N ALA A 100 0.39 3.39 16.31
CA ALA A 100 0.97 3.12 15.01
C ALA A 100 2.32 2.40 15.12
N GLN A 101 3.18 2.86 16.02
CA GLN A 101 4.48 2.24 16.25
C GLN A 101 4.36 0.82 16.81
N ALA A 102 3.32 0.55 17.59
CA ALA A 102 3.09 -0.74 18.22
C ALA A 102 2.40 -1.75 17.28
N LEU A 103 1.88 -1.32 16.13
CA LEU A 103 1.10 -2.19 15.24
C LEU A 103 1.80 -3.49 14.85
N PRO A 104 3.09 -3.50 14.46
CA PRO A 104 3.75 -4.76 14.14
C PRO A 104 3.70 -5.75 15.29
N LYS A 105 3.96 -5.29 16.49
CA LYS A 105 3.92 -6.13 17.70
C LYS A 105 2.49 -6.54 18.04
N THR A 106 1.56 -5.61 17.99
CA THR A 106 0.14 -5.85 18.26
C THR A 106 -0.45 -6.87 17.30
N CYS A 107 -0.06 -6.83 16.03
CA CYS A 107 -0.52 -7.73 14.99
C CYS A 107 0.35 -8.99 14.80
N ASN A 108 1.38 -9.15 15.59
CA ASN A 108 2.32 -10.28 15.51
C ASN A 108 2.98 -10.39 14.14
N VAL A 109 3.40 -9.27 13.59
CA VAL A 109 4.05 -9.18 12.28
C VAL A 109 5.48 -8.71 12.48
N ASN A 110 6.44 -9.41 11.87
CA ASN A 110 7.84 -9.03 11.90
C ASN A 110 8.13 -8.04 10.77
N ILE A 111 8.26 -6.77 11.11
CA ILE A 111 8.63 -5.71 10.18
C ILE A 111 10.01 -5.19 10.60
N PRO A 112 10.99 -5.15 9.67
CA PRO A 112 12.37 -4.83 10.02
C PRO A 112 12.63 -3.34 10.29
N TYR A 113 11.62 -2.49 10.18
CA TYR A 113 11.74 -1.05 10.46
C TYR A 113 10.58 -0.57 11.32
N LYS A 114 10.80 0.54 11.99
CA LYS A 114 9.82 1.17 12.86
C LYS A 114 8.78 1.93 12.03
N ILE A 115 7.50 1.81 12.37
CA ILE A 115 6.43 2.60 11.76
C ILE A 115 6.42 3.97 12.43
N SER A 116 7.08 4.94 11.83
CA SER A 116 7.24 6.28 12.37
C SER A 116 7.54 7.26 11.25
N LEU A 117 7.24 8.54 11.47
CA LEU A 117 7.62 9.60 10.55
C LEU A 117 9.15 9.76 10.42
N ASP A 118 9.88 9.33 11.45
CA ASP A 118 11.35 9.41 11.48
C ASP A 118 12.04 8.23 10.78
N THR A 119 11.27 7.22 10.36
CA THR A 119 11.84 6.02 9.75
C THR A 119 12.47 6.35 8.39
N ASP A 120 13.70 5.87 8.20
CA ASP A 120 14.38 5.96 6.92
C ASP A 120 13.96 4.79 6.03
N CYS A 121 13.12 5.07 5.05
CA CYS A 121 12.59 4.06 4.14
C CYS A 121 13.60 3.53 3.14
N SER A 122 14.78 4.17 3.03
CA SER A 122 15.84 3.71 2.12
C SER A 122 16.64 2.54 2.67
N LYS A 123 16.49 2.26 3.93
CA LYS A 123 17.12 1.12 4.61
C LYS A 123 16.12 -0.02 4.75
#